data_af701a0626b859d11810a095eaecf417
#
_entry.id   af701a0626b859d11810a095eaecf417
#
_cell.length_a   1.000
_cell.length_b   1.000
_cell.length_c   1.000
_cell.angle_alpha   90.00
_cell.angle_beta   90.00
_cell.angle_gamma   90.00
#
_symmetry.space_group_name_H-M   'P 1'
#
loop_
_entity.id
_entity.type
_entity.pdbx_description
1 polymer ?
#
loop_
_entity_poly.entity_id
_entity_poly.type
_entity_poly.pdbx_seq_one_letter_code
_entity_poly.pdbx_strand_id
1 'polypeptide(L)'
;MAITRQKATDEKIQIGSKRKIAFVCSGGASKAGAFHLGVALALQEQGFKFYGGLNPKAGPVRTPRPMEISTYVGSSAGSIIASYLAAGYSLDNIFNSFLTKRMPLTDPADMTPKVLPRLTYPTMLKIRPGLAGEQLRQVAYLKKIVSNLFDGKWEDVLQLRWLKTTGFFTTAGIEQFFREEVLPSNSFHDYIADLFIVATQLNHSRKVVFGKYSYQPPAHDLSCQYDNDIVISQACAASAALPPLYAPYAIKNRNGTPIHYIDGEIRDTLSTHVAVDAGADLVIASYTHQPYHFMKEIGSLTEYGLAPIVVQSIFLLVEQKINNTIHNNDIQRNAINAVSRYCKEQALTEEHRRRICEILEKELHHRSDVDTIYIHPSPTDAQVFFGDNFSLSPKKLSEYVKSGFRAAIEVLSKYRFEDRRSEPVIGTTRSGAAEGAVSQT
;
A
#
# COMPACT_ATOMS: atom_id res chain seq x y z
N MET A 1 -38.60 23.36 14.08
CA MET A 1 -37.31 23.59 14.74
C MET A 1 -36.24 23.70 13.67
N ALA A 2 -35.72 24.89 13.45
CA ALA A 2 -34.72 25.16 12.45
C ALA A 2 -33.36 24.69 12.99
N ILE A 3 -32.77 23.67 12.35
CA ILE A 3 -31.40 23.22 12.66
C ILE A 3 -30.47 24.26 12.04
N THR A 4 -29.87 25.06 12.89
CA THR A 4 -28.83 26.02 12.55
C THR A 4 -27.63 25.23 12.03
N ARG A 5 -27.39 25.24 10.71
CA ARG A 5 -26.14 24.76 10.12
C ARG A 5 -25.01 25.64 10.67
N GLN A 6 -24.26 25.12 11.62
CA GLN A 6 -22.96 25.68 11.99
C GLN A 6 -22.11 25.74 10.72
N LYS A 7 -21.68 26.94 10.33
CA LYS A 7 -20.62 27.12 9.32
C LYS A 7 -19.39 26.37 9.82
N ALA A 8 -19.06 25.27 9.13
CA ALA A 8 -17.75 24.65 9.28
C ALA A 8 -16.71 25.71 8.91
N THR A 9 -15.86 26.05 9.85
CA THR A 9 -14.68 26.88 9.61
C THR A 9 -13.80 26.18 8.60
N ASP A 10 -13.45 26.87 7.51
CA ASP A 10 -12.56 26.44 6.40
C ASP A 10 -11.08 26.31 6.86
N GLU A 11 -10.84 25.95 8.11
CA GLU A 11 -9.50 25.85 8.66
C GLU A 11 -8.90 24.47 8.31
N LYS A 12 -7.88 24.49 7.43
CA LYS A 12 -7.18 23.28 7.01
C LYS A 12 -6.39 22.69 8.17
N ILE A 13 -6.39 21.35 8.24
CA ILE A 13 -5.61 20.62 9.22
C ILE A 13 -4.11 20.83 8.90
N GLN A 14 -3.37 21.39 9.86
CA GLN A 14 -1.94 21.65 9.70
C GLN A 14 -1.16 20.35 9.95
N ILE A 15 -0.37 19.94 8.98
CA ILE A 15 0.60 18.85 9.12
C ILE A 15 1.99 19.48 9.15
N GLY A 16 2.62 19.42 10.34
CA GLY A 16 3.98 19.93 10.51
C GLY A 16 5.01 19.19 9.66
N SER A 17 6.22 19.74 9.59
CA SER A 17 7.31 19.14 8.82
C SER A 17 7.60 17.71 9.24
N LYS A 18 7.61 16.77 8.29
CA LYS A 18 7.82 15.34 8.49
C LYS A 18 9.20 14.89 8.01
N ARG A 19 9.79 13.96 8.76
CA ARG A 19 11.15 13.45 8.48
C ARG A 19 11.12 12.25 7.54
N LYS A 20 10.10 11.40 7.69
CA LYS A 20 9.97 10.16 6.91
C LYS A 20 8.52 9.95 6.51
N ILE A 21 8.27 10.01 5.20
CA ILE A 21 6.93 9.89 4.63
C ILE A 21 6.80 8.55 3.94
N ALA A 22 5.71 7.84 4.23
CA ALA A 22 5.39 6.56 3.62
C ALA A 22 4.15 6.64 2.74
N PHE A 23 4.16 5.88 1.64
CA PHE A 23 3.01 5.62 0.80
C PHE A 23 2.65 4.14 0.88
N VAL A 24 1.44 3.87 1.37
CA VAL A 24 0.92 2.52 1.59
C VAL A 24 -0.19 2.24 0.59
N CYS A 25 -0.04 1.18 -0.20
CA CYS A 25 -0.96 0.81 -1.28
C CYS A 25 -1.58 -0.56 -1.02
N SER A 26 -2.90 -0.62 -0.97
CA SER A 26 -3.65 -1.88 -0.85
C SER A 26 -3.66 -2.70 -2.14
N GLY A 27 -4.21 -3.90 -2.06
CA GLY A 27 -4.54 -4.72 -3.23
C GLY A 27 -5.81 -4.28 -3.97
N GLY A 28 -6.23 -5.10 -4.93
CA GLY A 28 -7.44 -4.89 -5.74
C GLY A 28 -7.19 -4.99 -7.24
N ALA A 29 -6.20 -5.77 -7.65
CA ALA A 29 -5.78 -6.07 -9.03
C ALA A 29 -5.44 -4.80 -9.85
N SER A 30 -5.53 -4.84 -11.18
CA SER A 30 -5.14 -3.72 -12.06
C SER A 30 -5.91 -2.43 -11.80
N LYS A 31 -7.17 -2.53 -11.36
CA LYS A 31 -7.99 -1.39 -10.93
C LYS A 31 -7.32 -0.62 -9.79
N ALA A 32 -6.89 -1.32 -8.76
CA ALA A 32 -6.22 -0.69 -7.62
C ALA A 32 -4.87 -0.08 -8.01
N GLY A 33 -4.07 -0.78 -8.84
CA GLY A 33 -2.82 -0.22 -9.35
C GLY A 33 -3.02 1.11 -10.08
N ALA A 34 -4.04 1.19 -10.95
CA ALA A 34 -4.37 2.44 -11.64
C ALA A 34 -4.88 3.53 -10.68
N PHE A 35 -5.70 3.17 -9.69
CA PHE A 35 -6.16 4.10 -8.66
C PHE A 35 -4.99 4.69 -7.85
N HIS A 36 -4.07 3.83 -7.36
CA HIS A 36 -2.88 4.28 -6.61
C HIS A 36 -1.98 5.19 -7.44
N LEU A 37 -1.85 4.93 -8.74
CA LEU A 37 -1.14 5.84 -9.63
C LEU A 37 -1.84 7.21 -9.69
N GLY A 38 -3.17 7.24 -9.75
CA GLY A 38 -3.93 8.49 -9.69
C GLY A 38 -3.69 9.26 -8.39
N VAL A 39 -3.66 8.54 -7.26
CA VAL A 39 -3.31 9.13 -5.95
C VAL A 39 -1.89 9.68 -5.97
N ALA A 40 -0.93 8.95 -6.51
CA ALA A 40 0.47 9.40 -6.61
C ALA A 40 0.62 10.68 -7.46
N LEU A 41 -0.11 10.78 -8.58
CA LEU A 41 -0.16 11.98 -9.41
C LEU A 41 -0.73 13.19 -8.64
N ALA A 42 -1.79 12.99 -7.85
CA ALA A 42 -2.34 14.05 -7.01
C ALA A 42 -1.38 14.48 -5.90
N LEU A 43 -0.65 13.54 -5.31
CA LEU A 43 0.41 13.85 -4.34
C LEU A 43 1.51 14.70 -4.98
N GLN A 44 1.91 14.39 -6.21
CA GLN A 44 2.89 15.19 -6.96
C GLN A 44 2.38 16.63 -7.21
N GLU A 45 1.11 16.80 -7.55
CA GLU A 45 0.49 18.14 -7.68
C GLU A 45 0.49 18.91 -6.35
N GLN A 46 0.39 18.23 -5.22
CA GLN A 46 0.48 18.84 -3.88
C GLN A 46 1.93 19.08 -3.42
N GLY A 47 2.91 18.86 -4.28
CA GLY A 47 4.33 19.13 -4.03
C GLY A 47 5.11 17.96 -3.45
N PHE A 48 4.50 16.78 -3.23
CA PHE A 48 5.25 15.58 -2.86
C PHE A 48 6.13 15.09 -4.00
N LYS A 49 7.25 14.49 -3.65
CA LYS A 49 8.17 13.84 -4.58
C LYS A 49 8.38 12.40 -4.18
N PHE A 50 8.73 11.57 -5.13
CA PHE A 50 8.98 10.14 -4.90
C PHE A 50 10.47 9.89 -4.91
N TYR A 51 10.97 9.40 -3.76
CA TYR A 51 12.38 9.08 -3.55
C TYR A 51 12.59 7.60 -3.87
N GLY A 52 13.44 7.29 -4.84
CA GLY A 52 13.67 5.92 -5.29
C GLY A 52 14.89 5.82 -6.19
N GLY A 53 15.19 4.61 -6.63
CA GLY A 53 16.33 4.27 -7.47
C GLY A 53 17.34 3.40 -6.74
N LEU A 54 18.39 2.99 -7.46
CA LEU A 54 19.47 2.16 -6.90
C LEU A 54 20.39 2.97 -6.00
N ASN A 55 20.99 2.28 -5.04
CA ASN A 55 22.09 2.83 -4.25
C ASN A 55 23.22 3.29 -5.19
N PRO A 56 23.87 4.42 -4.91
CA PRO A 56 25.00 4.86 -5.70
C PRO A 56 26.14 3.86 -5.58
N LYS A 57 26.83 3.58 -6.71
CA LYS A 57 28.02 2.69 -6.74
C LYS A 57 29.19 3.22 -5.89
N ALA A 58 29.24 4.54 -5.67
CA ALA A 58 30.24 5.21 -4.85
C ALA A 58 29.59 6.43 -4.16
N GLY A 59 30.04 6.71 -2.94
CA GLY A 59 29.56 7.84 -2.15
C GLY A 59 28.37 7.47 -1.23
N PRO A 60 27.97 8.41 -0.37
CA PRO A 60 26.88 8.20 0.57
C PRO A 60 25.51 8.22 -0.14
N VAL A 61 24.57 7.44 0.40
CA VAL A 61 23.17 7.50 -0.02
C VAL A 61 22.61 8.87 0.38
N ARG A 62 21.96 9.54 -0.56
CA ARG A 62 21.29 10.81 -0.30
C ARG A 62 20.16 10.61 0.70
N THR A 63 20.06 11.46 1.70
CA THR A 63 18.88 11.48 2.59
C THR A 63 17.66 12.08 1.88
N PRO A 64 16.45 11.58 2.17
CA PRO A 64 15.22 12.17 1.67
C PRO A 64 15.10 13.64 2.09
N ARG A 65 14.58 14.48 1.19
CA ARG A 65 14.26 15.89 1.46
C ARG A 65 12.86 16.01 2.07
N PRO A 66 12.50 17.17 2.66
CA PRO A 66 11.11 17.44 3.00
C PRO A 66 10.16 17.18 1.84
N MET A 67 8.97 16.67 2.11
CA MET A 67 7.97 16.26 1.13
C MET A 67 8.40 15.13 0.16
N GLU A 68 9.53 14.44 0.41
CA GLU A 68 9.88 13.24 -0.34
C GLU A 68 9.37 11.98 0.36
N ILE A 69 8.54 11.22 -0.37
CA ILE A 69 8.07 9.90 0.06
C ILE A 69 9.20 8.91 -0.16
N SER A 70 9.69 8.30 0.93
CA SER A 70 10.88 7.44 0.91
C SER A 70 10.62 6.00 1.38
N THR A 71 9.40 5.71 1.82
CA THR A 71 8.98 4.38 2.27
C THR A 71 7.74 3.96 1.50
N TYR A 72 7.79 2.78 0.91
CA TYR A 72 6.70 2.21 0.12
C TYR A 72 6.29 0.88 0.72
N VAL A 73 5.00 0.72 0.99
CA VAL A 73 4.41 -0.54 1.47
C VAL A 73 3.32 -0.95 0.50
N GLY A 74 3.32 -2.20 0.05
CA GLY A 74 2.33 -2.66 -0.91
C GLY A 74 1.88 -4.09 -0.69
N SER A 75 0.58 -4.33 -0.95
CA SER A 75 0.00 -5.67 -1.05
C SER A 75 -0.57 -5.87 -2.46
N SER A 76 -0.45 -7.08 -3.03
CA SER A 76 -1.03 -7.39 -4.34
C SER A 76 -0.65 -6.36 -5.42
N ALA A 77 -1.63 -5.75 -6.10
CA ALA A 77 -1.38 -4.68 -7.06
C ALA A 77 -0.63 -3.46 -6.45
N GLY A 78 -0.85 -3.18 -5.17
CA GLY A 78 -0.10 -2.15 -4.45
C GLY A 78 1.39 -2.46 -4.36
N SER A 79 1.79 -3.75 -4.27
CA SER A 79 3.20 -4.16 -4.29
C SER A 79 3.88 -3.83 -5.62
N ILE A 80 3.12 -3.90 -6.72
CA ILE A 80 3.59 -3.55 -8.07
C ILE A 80 3.91 -2.05 -8.15
N ILE A 81 2.97 -1.19 -7.73
CA ILE A 81 3.17 0.27 -7.72
C ILE A 81 4.29 0.67 -6.76
N ALA A 82 4.31 0.10 -5.55
CA ALA A 82 5.36 0.34 -4.56
C ALA A 82 6.76 -0.01 -5.13
N SER A 83 6.89 -1.13 -5.85
CA SER A 83 8.13 -1.57 -6.47
C SER A 83 8.57 -0.65 -7.61
N TYR A 84 7.64 -0.15 -8.44
CA TYR A 84 7.95 0.83 -9.48
C TYR A 84 8.50 2.13 -8.88
N LEU A 85 7.84 2.65 -7.84
CA LEU A 85 8.27 3.88 -7.17
C LEU A 85 9.62 3.72 -6.46
N ALA A 86 9.81 2.60 -5.74
CA ALA A 86 11.08 2.29 -5.09
C ALA A 86 12.23 2.11 -6.10
N ALA A 87 11.95 1.57 -7.28
CA ALA A 87 12.91 1.44 -8.38
C ALA A 87 13.25 2.78 -9.05
N GLY A 88 12.55 3.87 -8.70
CA GLY A 88 12.81 5.21 -9.19
C GLY A 88 12.16 5.52 -10.55
N TYR A 89 11.16 4.75 -10.97
CA TYR A 89 10.39 5.10 -12.16
C TYR A 89 9.55 6.35 -11.90
N SER A 90 9.57 7.29 -12.84
CA SER A 90 8.71 8.46 -12.78
C SER A 90 7.23 8.08 -12.93
N LEU A 91 6.33 8.91 -12.39
CA LEU A 91 4.89 8.67 -12.55
C LEU A 91 4.45 8.66 -14.01
N ASP A 92 5.10 9.46 -14.87
CA ASP A 92 4.86 9.45 -16.31
C ASP A 92 5.25 8.11 -16.96
N ASN A 93 6.38 7.50 -16.53
CA ASN A 93 6.78 6.18 -16.99
C ASN A 93 5.73 5.12 -16.61
N ILE A 94 5.26 5.15 -15.37
CA ILE A 94 4.25 4.21 -14.85
C ILE A 94 2.92 4.45 -15.59
N PHE A 95 2.50 5.69 -15.77
CA PHE A 95 1.27 6.04 -16.48
C PHE A 95 1.29 5.58 -17.94
N ASN A 96 2.42 5.82 -18.65
CA ASN A 96 2.58 5.39 -20.03
C ASN A 96 2.60 3.87 -20.20
N SER A 97 3.12 3.12 -19.22
CA SER A 97 3.05 1.65 -19.23
C SER A 97 1.62 1.12 -19.21
N PHE A 98 0.66 1.86 -18.64
CA PHE A 98 -0.76 1.50 -18.66
C PHE A 98 -1.46 1.85 -19.97
N LEU A 99 -1.00 2.88 -20.68
CA LEU A 99 -1.70 3.43 -21.86
C LEU A 99 -1.21 2.92 -23.20
N THR A 100 -0.26 2.02 -23.28
CA THR A 100 0.30 1.51 -24.57
C THR A 100 1.16 2.48 -25.39
N LYS A 101 1.27 3.73 -25.01
CA LYS A 101 2.17 4.63 -25.71
C LYS A 101 3.60 4.38 -25.27
N ARG A 102 4.41 3.76 -26.13
CA ARG A 102 5.86 3.72 -26.00
C ARG A 102 6.39 5.15 -26.25
N MET A 103 6.44 5.96 -25.24
CA MET A 103 7.23 7.21 -25.31
C MET A 103 8.58 6.92 -24.68
N PRO A 104 9.70 7.16 -25.39
CA PRO A 104 10.99 7.14 -24.77
C PRO A 104 11.04 8.29 -23.76
N LEU A 105 11.20 7.96 -22.49
CA LEU A 105 11.36 8.93 -21.43
C LEU A 105 12.85 9.03 -21.15
N THR A 106 13.39 10.20 -21.35
CA THR A 106 14.76 10.54 -20.95
C THR A 106 14.74 10.86 -19.47
N ASP A 107 15.43 10.05 -18.67
CA ASP A 107 15.83 10.45 -17.33
C ASP A 107 16.89 11.55 -17.48
N PRO A 108 16.71 12.75 -16.88
CA PRO A 108 17.71 13.83 -16.97
C PRO A 108 19.09 13.45 -16.43
N ALA A 109 19.16 12.40 -15.60
CA ALA A 109 20.41 11.89 -14.99
C ALA A 109 21.01 10.70 -15.74
N ASP A 110 20.26 10.05 -16.64
CA ASP A 110 20.71 8.88 -17.39
C ASP A 110 20.18 9.00 -18.83
N MET A 111 21.07 9.24 -19.77
CA MET A 111 20.77 9.46 -21.19
C MET A 111 20.16 8.22 -21.89
N THR A 112 19.95 7.14 -21.19
CA THR A 112 19.28 5.94 -21.71
C THR A 112 17.77 6.03 -21.45
N PRO A 113 16.90 5.94 -22.48
CA PRO A 113 15.45 5.95 -22.29
C PRO A 113 15.03 4.65 -21.58
N LYS A 114 14.66 4.73 -20.30
CA LYS A 114 14.04 3.64 -19.57
C LYS A 114 12.55 3.61 -19.89
N VAL A 115 12.14 2.70 -20.75
CA VAL A 115 10.73 2.45 -21.04
C VAL A 115 10.25 1.32 -20.12
N LEU A 116 9.37 1.64 -19.18
CA LEU A 116 8.73 0.61 -18.35
C LEU A 116 7.81 -0.26 -19.25
N PRO A 117 8.05 -1.58 -19.34
CA PRO A 117 7.24 -2.45 -20.18
C PRO A 117 5.81 -2.55 -19.63
N ARG A 118 4.87 -2.82 -20.52
CA ARG A 118 3.47 -2.97 -20.16
C ARG A 118 3.20 -4.37 -19.63
N LEU A 119 2.47 -4.45 -18.50
CA LEU A 119 1.88 -5.71 -18.04
C LEU A 119 0.80 -6.17 -19.03
N THR A 120 0.86 -7.44 -19.44
CA THR A 120 -0.07 -8.03 -20.43
C THR A 120 -0.92 -9.14 -19.80
N TYR A 121 -2.07 -9.47 -20.44
CA TYR A 121 -2.89 -10.59 -19.97
C TYR A 121 -2.13 -11.93 -19.92
N PRO A 122 -1.32 -12.34 -20.92
CA PRO A 122 -0.54 -13.56 -20.83
C PRO A 122 0.45 -13.57 -19.67
N THR A 123 1.02 -12.41 -19.32
CA THR A 123 1.91 -12.26 -18.15
C THR A 123 1.13 -12.39 -16.85
N MET A 124 0.00 -11.69 -16.75
CA MET A 124 -0.83 -11.67 -15.55
C MET A 124 -1.59 -12.99 -15.36
N LEU A 125 -2.17 -13.55 -16.43
CA LEU A 125 -3.02 -14.74 -16.40
C LEU A 125 -2.29 -15.97 -16.97
N LYS A 126 -1.06 -16.22 -16.53
CA LYS A 126 -0.31 -17.42 -16.95
C LYS A 126 -0.99 -18.67 -16.42
N ILE A 127 -1.36 -19.58 -17.32
CA ILE A 127 -2.03 -20.84 -16.96
C ILE A 127 -1.11 -21.68 -16.08
N ARG A 128 -1.66 -22.22 -14.99
CA ARG A 128 -0.92 -23.06 -14.06
C ARG A 128 -0.54 -24.39 -14.72
N PRO A 129 0.73 -24.82 -14.61
CA PRO A 129 1.15 -26.15 -15.06
C PRO A 129 0.32 -27.25 -14.37
N GLY A 130 -0.09 -28.27 -15.11
CA GLY A 130 -0.87 -29.41 -14.60
C GLY A 130 -2.39 -29.19 -14.53
N LEU A 131 -2.89 -27.97 -14.81
CA LEU A 131 -4.33 -27.67 -14.78
C LEU A 131 -5.15 -28.60 -15.68
N ALA A 132 -4.67 -28.92 -16.90
CA ALA A 132 -5.33 -29.81 -17.83
C ALA A 132 -5.53 -31.23 -17.28
N GLY A 133 -4.53 -31.79 -16.60
CA GLY A 133 -4.64 -33.08 -15.92
C GLY A 133 -5.60 -33.08 -14.73
N GLU A 134 -5.69 -31.97 -14.01
CA GLU A 134 -6.68 -31.81 -12.92
C GLU A 134 -8.09 -31.69 -13.47
N GLN A 135 -8.30 -30.97 -14.56
CA GLN A 135 -9.62 -30.84 -15.20
C GLN A 135 -10.17 -32.19 -15.70
N LEU A 136 -9.33 -33.02 -16.28
CA LEU A 136 -9.74 -34.39 -16.70
C LEU A 136 -10.22 -35.24 -15.49
N ARG A 137 -9.52 -35.14 -14.35
CA ARG A 137 -9.96 -35.81 -13.11
C ARG A 137 -11.24 -35.19 -12.56
N GLN A 138 -11.44 -33.89 -12.69
CA GLN A 138 -12.65 -33.20 -12.24
C GLN A 138 -13.87 -33.56 -13.07
N VAL A 139 -13.74 -33.74 -14.40
CA VAL A 139 -14.84 -34.20 -15.26
C VAL A 139 -15.33 -35.61 -14.84
N ALA A 140 -14.40 -36.51 -14.50
CA ALA A 140 -14.76 -37.83 -13.97
C ALA A 140 -15.46 -37.71 -12.61
N TYR A 141 -15.06 -36.75 -11.77
CA TYR A 141 -15.66 -36.49 -10.47
C TYR A 141 -17.02 -35.80 -10.57
N LEU A 142 -17.23 -34.91 -11.56
CA LEU A 142 -18.53 -34.28 -11.86
C LEU A 142 -19.60 -35.32 -12.18
N LYS A 143 -19.27 -36.41 -12.93
CA LYS A 143 -20.20 -37.51 -13.16
C LYS A 143 -20.65 -38.16 -11.86
N LYS A 144 -19.73 -38.32 -10.87
CA LYS A 144 -20.03 -38.88 -9.57
C LYS A 144 -20.88 -37.93 -8.70
N ILE A 145 -20.67 -36.61 -8.83
CA ILE A 145 -21.48 -35.58 -8.14
C ILE A 145 -22.91 -35.57 -8.65
N VAL A 146 -23.09 -35.60 -9.98
CA VAL A 146 -24.44 -35.69 -10.58
C VAL A 146 -25.16 -36.93 -10.06
N SER A 147 -24.48 -38.10 -9.99
CA SER A 147 -25.04 -39.31 -9.37
C SER A 147 -25.40 -39.09 -7.91
N ASN A 148 -24.51 -38.51 -7.09
CA ASN A 148 -24.75 -38.22 -5.67
C ASN A 148 -25.88 -37.21 -5.42
N LEU A 149 -26.10 -36.26 -6.33
CA LEU A 149 -27.23 -35.32 -6.31
C LEU A 149 -28.57 -36.07 -6.45
N PHE A 150 -28.64 -37.05 -7.36
CA PHE A 150 -29.82 -37.90 -7.50
C PHE A 150 -30.02 -38.82 -6.28
N ASP A 151 -28.96 -39.17 -5.59
CA ASP A 151 -28.97 -39.98 -4.37
C ASP A 151 -29.22 -39.16 -3.07
N GLY A 152 -29.50 -37.86 -3.18
CA GLY A 152 -29.82 -36.98 -2.05
C GLY A 152 -28.64 -36.61 -1.14
N LYS A 153 -27.39 -36.87 -1.56
CA LYS A 153 -26.15 -36.55 -0.80
C LYS A 153 -25.67 -35.13 -1.08
N TRP A 154 -26.39 -34.14 -0.58
CA TRP A 154 -26.08 -32.71 -0.81
C TRP A 154 -24.82 -32.22 -0.08
N GLU A 155 -24.39 -32.90 1.00
CA GLU A 155 -23.24 -32.48 1.81
C GLU A 155 -21.93 -32.45 0.99
N ASP A 156 -21.71 -33.45 0.11
CA ASP A 156 -20.52 -33.52 -0.75
C ASP A 156 -20.45 -32.38 -1.77
N VAL A 157 -21.63 -31.90 -2.20
CA VAL A 157 -21.75 -30.78 -3.16
C VAL A 157 -21.48 -29.46 -2.48
N LEU A 158 -22.07 -29.25 -1.29
CA LEU A 158 -21.92 -28.01 -0.52
C LEU A 158 -20.51 -27.81 0.03
N GLN A 159 -19.80 -28.91 0.35
CA GLN A 159 -18.43 -28.83 0.87
C GLN A 159 -17.37 -28.57 -0.21
N LEU A 160 -17.76 -28.39 -1.49
CA LEU A 160 -16.84 -28.15 -2.61
C LEU A 160 -15.65 -29.14 -2.68
N ARG A 161 -15.75 -30.32 -2.04
CA ARG A 161 -14.67 -31.34 -2.00
C ARG A 161 -14.30 -31.86 -3.37
N TRP A 162 -15.18 -31.68 -4.36
CA TRP A 162 -14.95 -32.02 -5.75
C TRP A 162 -14.04 -30.98 -6.45
N LEU A 163 -13.97 -29.76 -5.97
CA LEU A 163 -13.14 -28.71 -6.55
C LEU A 163 -11.70 -28.84 -6.02
N LYS A 164 -10.97 -29.81 -6.50
CA LYS A 164 -9.57 -30.06 -6.10
C LYS A 164 -8.56 -29.19 -6.85
N THR A 165 -8.94 -27.99 -7.29
CA THR A 165 -8.00 -27.06 -7.86
C THR A 165 -7.47 -26.09 -6.83
N THR A 166 -6.18 -25.79 -6.90
CA THR A 166 -5.55 -24.78 -6.04
C THR A 166 -5.60 -23.37 -6.64
N GLY A 167 -6.13 -23.22 -7.86
CA GLY A 167 -6.24 -21.98 -8.63
C GLY A 167 -6.09 -22.26 -10.13
N PHE A 168 -6.59 -21.35 -10.95
CA PHE A 168 -6.57 -21.48 -12.41
C PHE A 168 -5.27 -20.97 -13.03
N PHE A 169 -4.73 -19.89 -12.47
CA PHE A 169 -3.52 -19.22 -12.95
C PHE A 169 -2.39 -19.28 -11.93
N THR A 170 -1.19 -18.91 -12.36
CA THR A 170 -0.02 -18.76 -11.51
C THR A 170 0.55 -17.34 -11.64
N THR A 171 1.02 -16.78 -10.55
CA THR A 171 1.72 -15.49 -10.50
C THR A 171 3.19 -15.60 -10.95
N ALA A 172 3.65 -16.77 -11.38
CA ALA A 172 4.99 -16.94 -11.93
C ALA A 172 5.28 -16.08 -13.17
N GLY A 173 4.23 -15.67 -13.92
CA GLY A 173 4.38 -14.71 -15.00
C GLY A 173 4.71 -13.30 -14.49
N ILE A 174 4.11 -12.90 -13.36
CA ILE A 174 4.41 -11.63 -12.69
C ILE A 174 5.85 -11.65 -12.14
N GLU A 175 6.26 -12.76 -11.50
CA GLU A 175 7.63 -12.92 -11.02
C GLU A 175 8.63 -12.74 -12.15
N GLN A 176 8.45 -13.47 -13.26
CA GLN A 176 9.33 -13.42 -14.42
C GLN A 176 9.40 -12.00 -15.02
N PHE A 177 8.25 -11.35 -15.20
CA PHE A 177 8.16 -9.99 -15.72
C PHE A 177 8.93 -8.99 -14.86
N PHE A 178 8.74 -9.05 -13.55
CA PHE A 178 9.48 -8.17 -12.63
C PHE A 178 10.98 -8.42 -12.68
N ARG A 179 11.41 -9.68 -12.64
CA ARG A 179 12.84 -10.07 -12.62
C ARG A 179 13.57 -9.73 -13.90
N GLU A 180 12.92 -9.89 -15.05
CA GLU A 180 13.58 -9.78 -16.36
C GLU A 180 13.40 -8.41 -17.02
N GLU A 181 12.22 -7.77 -16.83
CA GLU A 181 11.87 -6.61 -17.62
C GLU A 181 11.73 -5.32 -16.80
N VAL A 182 11.41 -5.42 -15.49
CA VAL A 182 11.06 -4.25 -14.66
C VAL A 182 12.20 -3.83 -13.74
N LEU A 183 12.72 -4.76 -12.94
CA LEU A 183 13.59 -4.40 -11.83
C LEU A 183 15.04 -4.19 -12.29
N PRO A 184 15.65 -3.02 -12.04
CA PRO A 184 17.08 -2.80 -12.25
C PRO A 184 17.94 -3.70 -11.36
N SER A 185 17.47 -4.03 -10.15
CA SER A 185 17.97 -5.06 -9.26
C SER A 185 16.82 -5.77 -8.55
N ASN A 186 16.97 -7.08 -8.32
CA ASN A 186 15.96 -7.89 -7.65
C ASN A 186 16.16 -8.00 -6.13
N SER A 187 17.11 -7.26 -5.56
CA SER A 187 17.40 -7.23 -4.13
C SER A 187 16.82 -5.98 -3.47
N PHE A 188 16.10 -6.13 -2.37
CA PHE A 188 15.60 -5.00 -1.56
C PHE A 188 16.74 -4.09 -1.05
N HIS A 189 17.93 -4.66 -0.82
CA HIS A 189 19.09 -3.95 -0.27
C HIS A 189 19.71 -2.96 -1.26
N ASP A 190 19.46 -3.13 -2.56
CA ASP A 190 20.10 -2.31 -3.60
C ASP A 190 19.39 -0.98 -3.84
N TYR A 191 18.24 -0.74 -3.18
CA TYR A 191 17.46 0.48 -3.38
C TYR A 191 17.66 1.48 -2.24
N ILE A 192 17.69 2.78 -2.60
CA ILE A 192 17.78 3.89 -1.65
C ILE A 192 16.51 4.02 -0.80
N ALA A 193 15.34 3.77 -1.40
CA ALA A 193 14.06 3.80 -0.71
C ALA A 193 13.83 2.53 0.13
N ASP A 194 12.95 2.64 1.12
CA ASP A 194 12.45 1.48 1.87
C ASP A 194 11.25 0.90 1.14
N LEU A 195 11.36 -0.36 0.73
CA LEU A 195 10.28 -1.11 0.09
C LEU A 195 9.89 -2.29 0.97
N PHE A 196 8.58 -2.41 1.21
CA PHE A 196 7.98 -3.53 1.93
C PHE A 196 6.84 -4.12 1.11
N ILE A 197 6.82 -5.43 0.99
CA ILE A 197 5.79 -6.17 0.27
C ILE A 197 5.15 -7.15 1.23
N VAL A 198 3.83 -7.10 1.35
CA VAL A 198 3.07 -7.91 2.31
C VAL A 198 2.42 -9.09 1.61
N ALA A 199 2.60 -10.29 2.18
CA ALA A 199 1.94 -11.52 1.75
C ALA A 199 1.40 -12.29 2.96
N THR A 200 0.55 -13.27 2.70
CA THR A 200 0.01 -14.17 3.74
C THR A 200 0.59 -15.55 3.56
N GLN A 201 1.22 -16.10 4.60
CA GLN A 201 1.67 -17.49 4.63
C GLN A 201 0.47 -18.41 4.86
N LEU A 202 0.14 -19.23 3.86
CA LEU A 202 -1.10 -19.99 3.82
C LEU A 202 -1.25 -20.97 5.01
N ASN A 203 -0.26 -21.85 5.21
CA ASN A 203 -0.38 -22.95 6.15
C ASN A 203 -0.16 -22.56 7.62
N HIS A 204 0.43 -21.39 7.88
CA HIS A 204 0.73 -20.91 9.22
C HIS A 204 -0.10 -19.70 9.60
N SER A 205 -0.99 -19.25 8.71
CA SER A 205 -1.88 -18.10 8.92
C SER A 205 -1.14 -16.85 9.41
N ARG A 206 0.08 -16.62 8.92
CA ARG A 206 0.91 -15.48 9.30
C ARG A 206 0.93 -14.43 8.20
N LYS A 207 0.92 -13.17 8.61
CA LYS A 207 1.33 -12.07 7.75
C LYS A 207 2.85 -12.10 7.61
N VAL A 208 3.36 -11.99 6.40
CA VAL A 208 4.80 -11.90 6.13
C VAL A 208 5.08 -10.61 5.40
N VAL A 209 6.03 -9.85 5.92
CA VAL A 209 6.48 -8.58 5.36
C VAL A 209 7.89 -8.80 4.79
N PHE A 210 8.01 -8.76 3.48
CA PHE A 210 9.28 -8.82 2.78
C PHE A 210 9.89 -7.43 2.63
N GLY A 211 11.18 -7.29 2.92
CA GLY A 211 11.87 -6.00 2.82
C GLY A 211 13.35 -6.12 3.16
N LYS A 212 14.08 -5.01 3.13
CA LYS A 212 15.52 -5.01 3.47
C LYS A 212 15.80 -5.09 4.98
N TYR A 213 14.81 -4.85 5.82
CA TYR A 213 14.95 -4.91 7.26
C TYR A 213 14.28 -6.14 7.84
N SER A 214 14.93 -6.73 8.82
CA SER A 214 14.36 -7.78 9.65
C SER A 214 14.02 -7.18 11.01
N TYR A 215 12.74 -6.91 11.24
CA TYR A 215 12.25 -6.51 12.55
C TYR A 215 11.78 -7.75 13.30
N GLN A 216 12.08 -7.82 14.59
CA GLN A 216 11.37 -8.75 15.44
C GLN A 216 9.96 -8.20 15.71
N PRO A 217 8.90 -8.93 15.38
CA PRO A 217 7.56 -8.49 15.73
C PRO A 217 7.47 -8.34 17.24
N PRO A 218 6.65 -7.39 17.74
CA PRO A 218 6.37 -7.28 19.15
C PRO A 218 5.91 -8.63 19.72
N ALA A 219 6.31 -8.97 20.94
CA ALA A 219 6.02 -10.27 21.54
C ALA A 219 4.52 -10.61 21.58
N HIS A 220 3.63 -9.62 21.51
CA HIS A 220 2.17 -9.79 21.46
C HIS A 220 1.62 -10.04 20.04
N ASP A 221 2.40 -9.79 18.95
CA ASP A 221 1.99 -10.05 17.57
C ASP A 221 2.84 -11.13 16.90
N LEU A 222 2.65 -12.37 17.35
CA LEU A 222 3.27 -13.54 16.72
C LEU A 222 2.68 -13.87 15.34
N SER A 223 1.66 -13.15 14.91
CA SER A 223 1.00 -13.34 13.63
C SER A 223 1.70 -12.61 12.47
N CYS A 224 2.71 -11.77 12.76
CA CYS A 224 3.51 -11.05 11.79
C CYS A 224 4.96 -11.57 11.77
N GLN A 225 5.53 -11.71 10.59
CA GLN A 225 6.93 -12.07 10.38
C GLN A 225 7.55 -11.12 9.37
N TYR A 226 8.74 -10.60 9.67
CA TYR A 226 9.56 -9.85 8.72
C TYR A 226 10.63 -10.76 8.12
N ASP A 227 10.76 -10.75 6.79
CA ASP A 227 11.68 -11.61 6.05
C ASP A 227 12.49 -10.78 5.05
N ASN A 228 13.82 -10.82 5.16
CA ASN A 228 14.76 -10.08 4.33
C ASN A 228 15.57 -10.96 3.37
N ASP A 229 15.31 -12.26 3.33
CA ASP A 229 16.04 -13.21 2.48
C ASP A 229 15.43 -13.40 1.08
N ILE A 230 14.21 -12.87 0.87
CA ILE A 230 13.44 -13.07 -0.36
C ILE A 230 13.69 -11.91 -1.33
N VAL A 231 13.71 -12.22 -2.63
CA VAL A 231 13.87 -11.21 -3.69
C VAL A 231 12.56 -10.55 -4.06
N ILE A 232 12.62 -9.32 -4.59
CA ILE A 232 11.43 -8.47 -4.86
C ILE A 232 10.44 -9.15 -5.81
N SER A 233 10.90 -9.77 -6.90
CA SER A 233 10.02 -10.43 -7.87
C SER A 233 9.20 -11.56 -7.25
N GLN A 234 9.82 -12.37 -6.39
CA GLN A 234 9.15 -13.45 -5.65
C GLN A 234 8.16 -12.89 -4.62
N ALA A 235 8.54 -11.82 -3.93
CA ALA A 235 7.66 -11.14 -2.98
C ALA A 235 6.40 -10.58 -3.68
N CYS A 236 6.55 -9.92 -4.84
CA CYS A 236 5.44 -9.44 -5.66
C CYS A 236 4.52 -10.59 -6.11
N ALA A 237 5.10 -11.70 -6.59
CA ALA A 237 4.33 -12.86 -7.02
C ALA A 237 3.57 -13.51 -5.85
N ALA A 238 4.20 -13.63 -4.68
CA ALA A 238 3.57 -14.14 -3.47
C ALA A 238 2.42 -13.25 -3.00
N SER A 239 2.65 -11.94 -3.02
CA SER A 239 1.67 -10.92 -2.62
C SER A 239 0.47 -10.82 -3.56
N ALA A 240 0.65 -11.14 -4.86
CA ALA A 240 -0.41 -11.08 -5.87
C ALA A 240 -1.20 -12.39 -6.04
N ALA A 241 -0.88 -13.44 -5.28
CA ALA A 241 -1.50 -14.77 -5.43
C ALA A 241 -2.89 -14.83 -4.76
N LEU A 242 -3.89 -14.14 -5.34
CA LEU A 242 -5.26 -14.06 -4.81
C LEU A 242 -6.08 -15.29 -5.14
N PRO A 243 -6.49 -16.12 -4.13
CA PRO A 243 -7.44 -17.20 -4.34
C PRO A 243 -8.86 -16.68 -4.68
N PRO A 244 -9.66 -17.43 -5.42
CA PRO A 244 -9.37 -18.72 -6.08
C PRO A 244 -8.74 -18.55 -7.48
N LEU A 245 -8.48 -17.31 -7.93
CA LEU A 245 -8.00 -17.04 -9.29
C LEU A 245 -6.58 -17.61 -9.49
N TYR A 246 -5.67 -17.29 -8.55
CA TYR A 246 -4.30 -17.77 -8.56
C TYR A 246 -4.08 -18.90 -7.56
N ALA A 247 -3.26 -19.87 -7.97
CA ALA A 247 -2.71 -20.84 -7.04
C ALA A 247 -1.73 -20.15 -6.06
N PRO A 248 -1.62 -20.64 -4.82
CA PRO A 248 -0.62 -20.15 -3.88
C PRO A 248 0.80 -20.20 -4.49
N TYR A 249 1.55 -19.12 -4.33
CA TYR A 249 2.91 -19.04 -4.83
C TYR A 249 3.88 -19.68 -3.82
N ALA A 250 4.74 -20.59 -4.31
CA ALA A 250 5.67 -21.33 -3.46
C ALA A 250 7.07 -20.71 -3.52
N ILE A 251 7.63 -20.39 -2.36
CA ILE A 251 9.02 -19.96 -2.19
C ILE A 251 9.74 -21.01 -1.35
N LYS A 252 10.92 -21.46 -1.78
CA LYS A 252 11.72 -22.41 -1.01
C LYS A 252 12.44 -21.67 0.11
N ASN A 253 12.31 -22.17 1.34
CA ASN A 253 13.09 -21.70 2.47
C ASN A 253 14.55 -22.17 2.38
N ARG A 254 15.40 -21.76 3.32
CA ARG A 254 16.83 -22.15 3.39
C ARG A 254 17.06 -23.67 3.40
N ASN A 255 16.08 -24.44 3.87
CA ASN A 255 16.13 -25.91 3.93
C ASN A 255 15.57 -26.58 2.66
N GLY A 256 15.23 -25.80 1.62
CA GLY A 256 14.65 -26.30 0.38
C GLY A 256 13.16 -26.65 0.45
N THR A 257 12.51 -26.49 1.62
CA THR A 257 11.07 -26.77 1.82
C THR A 257 10.22 -25.65 1.20
N PRO A 258 9.23 -25.95 0.36
CA PRO A 258 8.34 -24.94 -0.20
C PRO A 258 7.40 -24.38 0.86
N ILE A 259 7.38 -23.07 0.99
CA ILE A 259 6.41 -22.33 1.78
C ILE A 259 5.43 -21.67 0.82
N HIS A 260 4.13 -21.86 1.06
CA HIS A 260 3.07 -21.35 0.19
C HIS A 260 2.53 -20.03 0.69
N TYR A 261 2.45 -19.07 -0.20
CA TYR A 261 1.95 -17.73 0.07
C TYR A 261 0.73 -17.42 -0.79
N ILE A 262 -0.16 -16.63 -0.23
CA ILE A 262 -1.34 -16.06 -0.88
C ILE A 262 -1.33 -14.54 -0.68
N ASP A 263 -2.24 -13.85 -1.34
CA ASP A 263 -2.37 -12.40 -1.33
C ASP A 263 -2.35 -11.82 0.09
N GLY A 264 -1.59 -10.74 0.27
CA GLY A 264 -1.41 -10.08 1.55
C GLY A 264 -2.69 -9.45 2.11
N GLU A 265 -3.59 -9.00 1.23
CA GLU A 265 -4.87 -8.37 1.60
C GLU A 265 -5.78 -9.29 2.42
N ILE A 266 -5.65 -10.61 2.26
CA ILE A 266 -6.51 -11.58 2.96
C ILE A 266 -6.30 -11.50 4.47
N ARG A 267 -5.05 -11.38 4.91
CA ARG A 267 -4.72 -11.32 6.33
C ARG A 267 -4.76 -9.92 6.88
N ASP A 268 -4.19 -8.96 6.16
CA ASP A 268 -4.00 -7.60 6.64
C ASP A 268 -4.16 -6.60 5.50
N THR A 269 -5.34 -6.05 5.42
CA THR A 269 -5.66 -4.99 4.46
C THR A 269 -5.02 -3.69 4.91
N LEU A 270 -4.30 -3.04 4.00
CA LEU A 270 -3.73 -1.71 4.23
C LEU A 270 -2.74 -1.68 5.42
N SER A 271 -1.64 -2.39 5.30
CA SER A 271 -0.63 -2.60 6.36
C SER A 271 0.13 -1.32 6.76
N THR A 272 -0.58 -0.32 7.29
CA THR A 272 0.00 0.99 7.69
C THR A 272 1.02 0.86 8.82
N HIS A 273 0.83 -0.12 9.73
CA HIS A 273 1.76 -0.38 10.82
C HIS A 273 3.19 -0.68 10.31
N VAL A 274 3.34 -1.32 9.12
CA VAL A 274 4.66 -1.59 8.53
C VAL A 274 5.42 -0.30 8.25
N ALA A 275 4.72 0.75 7.78
CA ALA A 275 5.32 2.07 7.57
C ALA A 275 5.70 2.73 8.91
N VAL A 276 4.87 2.57 9.94
CA VAL A 276 5.13 3.09 11.30
C VAL A 276 6.33 2.39 11.93
N ASP A 277 6.40 1.05 11.81
CA ASP A 277 7.53 0.25 12.29
C ASP A 277 8.84 0.62 11.57
N ALA A 278 8.77 0.98 10.28
CA ALA A 278 9.89 1.50 9.52
C ALA A 278 10.28 2.94 9.90
N GLY A 279 9.58 3.56 10.85
CA GLY A 279 9.89 4.89 11.38
C GLY A 279 9.23 6.05 10.64
N ALA A 280 8.20 5.82 9.82
CA ALA A 280 7.44 6.90 9.19
C ALA A 280 6.71 7.74 10.25
N ASP A 281 6.67 9.05 10.03
CA ASP A 281 5.94 10.02 10.84
C ASP A 281 4.78 10.69 10.06
N LEU A 282 4.68 10.39 8.73
CA LEU A 282 3.49 10.61 7.92
C LEU A 282 3.23 9.38 7.06
N VAL A 283 2.04 8.81 7.17
CA VAL A 283 1.59 7.68 6.38
C VAL A 283 0.45 8.12 5.48
N ILE A 284 0.62 7.99 4.16
CA ILE A 284 -0.42 8.21 3.17
C ILE A 284 -0.89 6.84 2.70
N ALA A 285 -2.11 6.47 3.06
CA ALA A 285 -2.65 5.14 2.85
C ALA A 285 -3.75 5.18 1.78
N SER A 286 -3.54 4.42 0.70
CA SER A 286 -4.44 4.36 -0.46
C SER A 286 -5.05 2.98 -0.61
N TYR A 287 -6.39 2.90 -0.72
CA TYR A 287 -7.12 1.64 -0.90
C TYR A 287 -8.36 1.81 -1.78
N THR A 288 -8.85 0.69 -2.35
CA THR A 288 -9.97 0.69 -3.31
C THR A 288 -11.19 -0.11 -2.85
N HIS A 289 -11.12 -0.75 -1.70
CA HIS A 289 -12.17 -1.61 -1.17
C HIS A 289 -13.25 -0.79 -0.46
N GLN A 290 -13.93 0.09 -1.23
CA GLN A 290 -15.03 0.91 -0.73
C GLN A 290 -16.35 0.18 -1.02
N PRO A 291 -17.17 -0.15 0.01
CA PRO A 291 -18.49 -0.73 -0.18
C PRO A 291 -19.40 0.19 -1.00
N TYR A 292 -20.30 -0.43 -1.74
CA TYR A 292 -21.36 0.29 -2.45
C TYR A 292 -22.38 0.85 -1.46
N HIS A 293 -22.69 2.12 -1.61
CA HIS A 293 -23.82 2.77 -0.94
C HIS A 293 -24.94 2.95 -1.94
N PHE A 294 -26.18 2.69 -1.51
CA PHE A 294 -27.35 2.75 -2.38
C PHE A 294 -27.48 4.10 -3.09
N MET A 295 -27.63 4.05 -4.40
CA MET A 295 -27.93 5.19 -5.27
C MET A 295 -29.15 4.87 -6.13
N LYS A 296 -30.10 5.81 -6.23
CA LYS A 296 -31.37 5.62 -6.97
C LYS A 296 -31.14 5.30 -8.45
N GLU A 297 -30.10 5.87 -9.04
CA GLU A 297 -29.73 5.72 -10.46
C GLU A 297 -29.19 4.32 -10.79
N ILE A 298 -28.70 3.60 -9.78
CA ILE A 298 -28.08 2.28 -9.93
C ILE A 298 -29.02 1.18 -9.41
N GLY A 299 -29.76 1.44 -8.33
CA GLY A 299 -30.67 0.47 -7.73
C GLY A 299 -30.01 -0.49 -6.75
N SER A 300 -30.67 -1.61 -6.51
CA SER A 300 -30.22 -2.62 -5.55
C SER A 300 -29.19 -3.57 -6.15
N LEU A 301 -28.19 -3.97 -5.37
CA LEU A 301 -27.22 -5.00 -5.77
C LEU A 301 -27.89 -6.35 -6.10
N THR A 302 -29.07 -6.62 -5.58
CA THR A 302 -29.83 -7.84 -5.88
C THR A 302 -30.24 -7.92 -7.35
N GLU A 303 -30.35 -6.79 -8.06
CA GLU A 303 -30.67 -6.72 -9.48
C GLU A 303 -29.48 -7.14 -10.37
N TYR A 304 -28.27 -7.12 -9.83
CA TYR A 304 -27.03 -7.47 -10.55
C TYR A 304 -26.54 -8.89 -10.28
N GLY A 305 -27.26 -9.67 -9.45
CA GLY A 305 -26.99 -11.06 -9.16
C GLY A 305 -25.95 -11.31 -8.06
N LEU A 306 -25.45 -12.54 -7.95
CA LEU A 306 -24.64 -13.00 -6.83
C LEU A 306 -23.26 -12.33 -6.74
N ALA A 307 -22.62 -12.08 -7.87
CA ALA A 307 -21.23 -11.60 -7.88
C ALA A 307 -21.04 -10.25 -7.17
N PRO A 308 -21.82 -9.19 -7.45
CA PRO A 308 -21.73 -7.94 -6.69
C PRO A 308 -22.07 -8.09 -5.20
N ILE A 309 -22.98 -9.02 -4.84
CA ILE A 309 -23.31 -9.28 -3.44
C ILE A 309 -22.12 -9.87 -2.69
N VAL A 310 -21.40 -10.82 -3.30
CA VAL A 310 -20.18 -11.39 -2.72
C VAL A 310 -19.08 -10.33 -2.60
N VAL A 311 -18.87 -9.51 -3.63
CA VAL A 311 -17.91 -8.40 -3.60
C VAL A 311 -18.26 -7.41 -2.49
N GLN A 312 -19.53 -7.02 -2.36
CA GLN A 312 -20.02 -6.16 -1.28
C GLN A 312 -19.72 -6.74 0.09
N SER A 313 -20.00 -8.04 0.27
CA SER A 313 -19.74 -8.72 1.56
C SER A 313 -18.27 -8.67 1.94
N ILE A 314 -17.37 -8.88 0.98
CA ILE A 314 -15.92 -8.77 1.18
C ILE A 314 -15.53 -7.33 1.51
N PHE A 315 -16.05 -6.35 0.77
CA PHE A 315 -15.71 -4.94 0.99
C PHE A 315 -16.20 -4.43 2.34
N LEU A 316 -17.36 -4.88 2.82
CA LEU A 316 -17.86 -4.57 4.17
C LEU A 316 -16.93 -5.12 5.27
N LEU A 317 -16.41 -6.34 5.11
CA LEU A 317 -15.44 -6.91 6.05
C LEU A 317 -14.12 -6.12 6.04
N VAL A 318 -13.66 -5.70 4.87
CA VAL A 318 -12.44 -4.89 4.72
C VAL A 318 -12.63 -3.52 5.34
N GLU A 319 -13.75 -2.84 5.06
CA GLU A 319 -14.10 -1.54 5.62
C GLU A 319 -14.16 -1.60 7.15
N GLN A 320 -14.85 -2.60 7.71
CA GLN A 320 -14.91 -2.79 9.16
C GLN A 320 -13.52 -2.92 9.78
N LYS A 321 -12.62 -3.67 9.13
CA LYS A 321 -11.25 -3.86 9.59
C LYS A 321 -10.45 -2.56 9.58
N ILE A 322 -10.55 -1.79 8.51
CA ILE A 322 -9.89 -0.49 8.38
C ILE A 322 -10.45 0.48 9.44
N ASN A 323 -11.78 0.57 9.57
CA ASN A 323 -12.43 1.46 10.53
C ASN A 323 -12.07 1.10 11.97
N ASN A 324 -11.97 -0.19 12.31
CA ASN A 324 -11.52 -0.63 13.63
C ASN A 324 -10.07 -0.20 13.89
N THR A 325 -9.19 -0.30 12.90
CA THR A 325 -7.80 0.15 13.03
C THR A 325 -7.72 1.66 13.25
N ILE A 326 -8.47 2.45 12.47
CA ILE A 326 -8.55 3.90 12.62
C ILE A 326 -9.06 4.25 14.03
N HIS A 327 -10.18 3.65 14.44
CA HIS A 327 -10.79 3.92 15.74
C HIS A 327 -9.87 3.58 16.91
N ASN A 328 -9.18 2.44 16.86
CA ASN A 328 -8.21 2.05 17.88
C ASN A 328 -7.04 3.03 17.95
N ASN A 329 -6.50 3.45 16.81
CA ASN A 329 -5.42 4.45 16.75
C ASN A 329 -5.87 5.79 17.35
N ASP A 330 -7.11 6.22 17.07
CA ASP A 330 -7.67 7.46 17.62
C ASP A 330 -7.86 7.37 19.14
N ILE A 331 -8.36 6.24 19.67
CA ILE A 331 -8.50 6.02 21.11
C ILE A 331 -7.13 6.09 21.79
N GLN A 332 -6.13 5.39 21.25
CA GLN A 332 -4.78 5.34 21.82
C GLN A 332 -4.13 6.74 21.81
N ARG A 333 -4.22 7.45 20.67
CA ARG A 333 -3.73 8.82 20.55
C ARG A 333 -4.43 9.76 21.53
N ASN A 334 -5.75 9.68 21.65
CA ASN A 334 -6.52 10.51 22.56
C ASN A 334 -6.18 10.24 24.02
N ALA A 335 -5.94 8.97 24.40
CA ALA A 335 -5.52 8.60 25.74
C ALA A 335 -4.13 9.21 26.09
N ILE A 336 -3.15 9.08 25.21
CA ILE A 336 -1.82 9.67 25.38
C ILE A 336 -1.90 11.19 25.49
N ASN A 337 -2.67 11.84 24.61
CA ASN A 337 -2.87 13.30 24.62
C ASN A 337 -3.58 13.78 25.89
N ALA A 338 -4.56 13.03 26.41
CA ALA A 338 -5.25 13.37 27.66
C ALA A 338 -4.30 13.32 28.85
N VAL A 339 -3.47 12.28 28.96
CA VAL A 339 -2.44 12.17 30.00
C VAL A 339 -1.40 13.29 29.85
N SER A 340 -0.95 13.57 28.64
CA SER A 340 0.01 14.67 28.39
C SER A 340 -0.54 16.03 28.82
N ARG A 341 -1.84 16.31 28.55
CA ARG A 341 -2.50 17.55 29.04
C ARG A 341 -2.56 17.58 30.56
N TYR A 342 -3.00 16.51 31.19
CA TYR A 342 -3.07 16.42 32.63
C TYR A 342 -1.69 16.68 33.29
N CYS A 343 -0.62 16.08 32.78
CA CYS A 343 0.74 16.32 33.25
C CYS A 343 1.13 17.80 33.14
N LYS A 344 0.72 18.48 32.07
CA LYS A 344 0.94 19.91 31.87
C LYS A 344 0.16 20.77 32.89
N GLU A 345 -1.11 20.44 33.14
CA GLU A 345 -1.98 21.09 34.12
C GLU A 345 -1.42 20.93 35.54
N GLN A 346 -0.78 19.81 35.86
CA GLN A 346 -0.12 19.54 37.13
C GLN A 346 1.29 20.14 37.21
N ALA A 347 1.69 20.97 36.25
CA ALA A 347 3.01 21.60 36.16
C ALA A 347 4.20 20.64 36.27
N LEU A 348 4.03 19.39 35.78
CA LEU A 348 5.15 18.47 35.67
C LEU A 348 6.17 18.98 34.64
N THR A 349 7.47 18.71 34.93
CA THR A 349 8.53 19.10 34.01
C THR A 349 8.33 18.44 32.62
N GLU A 350 8.81 19.08 31.56
CA GLU A 350 8.76 18.58 30.21
C GLU A 350 9.39 17.18 30.08
N GLU A 351 10.48 16.94 30.87
CA GLU A 351 11.15 15.64 30.90
C GLU A 351 10.25 14.54 31.48
N HIS A 352 9.58 14.80 32.62
CA HIS A 352 8.64 13.85 33.22
C HIS A 352 7.46 13.58 32.29
N ARG A 353 6.89 14.62 31.67
CA ARG A 353 5.79 14.50 30.71
C ARG A 353 6.18 13.63 29.53
N ARG A 354 7.35 13.90 28.92
CA ARG A 354 7.88 13.11 27.81
C ARG A 354 8.06 11.65 28.20
N ARG A 355 8.65 11.40 29.39
CA ARG A 355 8.89 10.03 29.87
C ARG A 355 7.60 9.25 30.09
N ILE A 356 6.55 9.89 30.63
CA ILE A 356 5.24 9.27 30.80
C ILE A 356 4.61 8.94 29.42
N CYS A 357 4.66 9.87 28.45
CA CYS A 357 4.18 9.62 27.11
C CYS A 357 4.92 8.47 26.42
N GLU A 358 6.25 8.41 26.51
CA GLU A 358 7.07 7.30 25.97
C GLU A 358 6.68 5.94 26.57
N ILE A 359 6.39 5.89 27.88
CA ILE A 359 5.92 4.67 28.53
C ILE A 359 4.56 4.26 27.98
N LEU A 360 3.61 5.20 27.85
CA LEU A 360 2.29 4.94 27.32
C LEU A 360 2.35 4.49 25.86
N GLU A 361 3.16 5.13 25.03
CA GLU A 361 3.34 4.73 23.61
C GLU A 361 3.87 3.31 23.51
N LYS A 362 4.82 2.94 24.40
CA LYS A 362 5.36 1.58 24.45
C LYS A 362 4.31 0.56 24.89
N GLU A 363 3.56 0.84 25.96
CA GLU A 363 2.56 -0.09 26.50
C GLU A 363 1.33 -0.22 25.58
N LEU A 364 0.94 0.87 24.92
CA LEU A 364 -0.16 0.89 23.94
C LEU A 364 0.27 0.46 22.55
N HIS A 365 1.57 0.24 22.32
CA HIS A 365 2.15 -0.05 21.00
C HIS A 365 1.72 0.96 19.92
N HIS A 366 1.65 2.23 20.29
CA HIS A 366 1.17 3.32 19.45
C HIS A 366 2.13 4.50 19.45
N ARG A 367 2.38 5.08 18.29
CA ARG A 367 3.16 6.30 18.12
C ARG A 367 2.21 7.47 17.90
N SER A 368 2.12 8.36 18.89
CA SER A 368 1.22 9.52 18.84
C SER A 368 1.67 10.63 17.88
N ASP A 369 2.97 10.61 17.47
CA ASP A 369 3.59 11.57 16.56
C ASP A 369 3.34 11.26 15.06
N VAL A 370 2.72 10.11 14.75
CA VAL A 370 2.44 9.68 13.38
C VAL A 370 1.09 10.19 12.90
N ASP A 371 1.10 10.94 11.80
CA ASP A 371 -0.13 11.29 11.09
C ASP A 371 -0.43 10.28 10.00
N THR A 372 -1.70 9.88 9.86
CA THR A 372 -2.14 8.97 8.80
C THR A 372 -3.28 9.60 7.99
N ILE A 373 -3.09 9.65 6.67
CA ILE A 373 -4.09 10.17 5.72
C ILE A 373 -4.60 9.01 4.89
N TYR A 374 -5.91 8.74 4.96
CA TYR A 374 -6.55 7.67 4.22
C TYR A 374 -7.20 8.22 2.94
N ILE A 375 -6.89 7.61 1.79
CA ILE A 375 -7.40 7.99 0.48
C ILE A 375 -8.07 6.77 -0.16
N HIS A 376 -9.36 6.91 -0.47
CA HIS A 376 -10.18 5.85 -1.05
C HIS A 376 -11.22 6.44 -2.01
N PRO A 377 -11.82 5.63 -2.89
CA PRO A 377 -12.91 6.09 -3.76
C PRO A 377 -14.08 6.65 -2.95
N SER A 378 -14.77 7.63 -3.52
CA SER A 378 -16.04 8.07 -2.93
C SER A 378 -17.03 6.90 -2.85
N PRO A 379 -17.83 6.76 -1.78
CA PRO A 379 -18.93 5.78 -1.71
C PRO A 379 -19.93 5.88 -2.87
N THR A 380 -19.97 7.03 -3.55
CA THR A 380 -20.80 7.29 -4.73
C THR A 380 -20.08 7.02 -6.06
N ASP A 381 -18.81 6.56 -6.04
CA ASP A 381 -18.08 6.18 -7.26
C ASP A 381 -18.41 4.72 -7.65
N ALA A 382 -19.60 4.53 -8.20
CA ALA A 382 -20.07 3.23 -8.67
C ALA A 382 -19.16 2.63 -9.75
N GLN A 383 -18.45 3.44 -10.53
CA GLN A 383 -17.54 2.96 -11.56
C GLN A 383 -16.39 2.16 -10.96
N VAL A 384 -15.91 2.54 -9.78
CA VAL A 384 -14.88 1.79 -9.07
C VAL A 384 -15.45 0.51 -8.45
N PHE A 385 -16.66 0.55 -7.89
CA PHE A 385 -17.28 -0.64 -7.30
C PHE A 385 -17.58 -1.72 -8.35
N PHE A 386 -18.30 -1.37 -9.41
CA PHE A 386 -18.69 -2.28 -10.48
C PHE A 386 -17.58 -2.53 -11.52
N GLY A 387 -16.47 -1.83 -11.39
CA GLY A 387 -15.38 -1.89 -12.34
C GLY A 387 -14.70 -3.25 -12.39
N ASP A 388 -14.31 -3.66 -13.61
CA ASP A 388 -13.53 -4.88 -13.82
C ASP A 388 -12.15 -4.76 -13.17
N ASN A 389 -11.93 -5.56 -12.12
CA ASN A 389 -10.69 -5.55 -11.36
C ASN A 389 -9.45 -5.95 -12.19
N PHE A 390 -9.64 -6.76 -13.24
CA PHE A 390 -8.54 -7.32 -14.03
C PHE A 390 -8.38 -6.69 -15.41
N SER A 391 -9.15 -5.64 -15.70
CA SER A 391 -9.07 -4.96 -17.01
C SER A 391 -7.71 -4.30 -17.21
N LEU A 392 -7.06 -4.63 -18.33
CA LEU A 392 -5.86 -3.94 -18.83
C LEU A 392 -6.22 -2.99 -19.99
N SER A 393 -7.50 -2.68 -20.20
CA SER A 393 -7.94 -1.71 -21.21
C SER A 393 -7.44 -0.31 -20.84
N PRO A 394 -6.70 0.39 -21.73
CA PRO A 394 -6.20 1.74 -21.46
C PRO A 394 -7.30 2.72 -21.06
N LYS A 395 -8.48 2.62 -21.68
CA LYS A 395 -9.64 3.47 -21.36
C LYS A 395 -10.08 3.27 -19.90
N LYS A 396 -10.30 2.01 -19.47
CA LYS A 396 -10.71 1.70 -18.09
C LYS A 396 -9.63 2.07 -17.08
N LEU A 397 -8.37 1.75 -17.36
CA LEU A 397 -7.27 2.13 -16.48
C LEU A 397 -7.17 3.65 -16.31
N SER A 398 -7.34 4.43 -17.40
CA SER A 398 -7.37 5.89 -17.33
C SER A 398 -8.54 6.42 -16.47
N GLU A 399 -9.71 5.76 -16.50
CA GLU A 399 -10.86 6.11 -15.65
C GLU A 399 -10.52 5.88 -14.16
N TYR A 400 -9.86 4.77 -13.82
CA TYR A 400 -9.44 4.49 -12.44
C TYR A 400 -8.33 5.43 -11.96
N VAL A 401 -7.38 5.82 -12.83
CA VAL A 401 -6.38 6.86 -12.51
C VAL A 401 -7.08 8.18 -12.19
N LYS A 402 -8.06 8.59 -13.00
CA LYS A 402 -8.83 9.82 -12.75
C LYS A 402 -9.62 9.76 -11.43
N SER A 403 -10.19 8.59 -11.10
CA SER A 403 -10.88 8.40 -9.82
C SER A 403 -9.93 8.55 -8.64
N GLY A 404 -8.76 7.89 -8.68
CA GLY A 404 -7.71 8.02 -7.65
C GLY A 404 -7.22 9.45 -7.48
N PHE A 405 -6.99 10.14 -8.59
CA PHE A 405 -6.57 11.55 -8.58
C PHE A 405 -7.63 12.45 -7.90
N ARG A 406 -8.91 12.32 -8.29
CA ARG A 406 -10.00 13.12 -7.70
C ARG A 406 -10.16 12.83 -6.21
N ALA A 407 -10.17 11.56 -5.82
CA ALA A 407 -10.29 11.17 -4.42
C ALA A 407 -9.14 11.75 -3.57
N ALA A 408 -7.92 11.71 -4.10
CA ALA A 408 -6.77 12.26 -3.42
C ALA A 408 -6.83 13.79 -3.29
N ILE A 409 -7.18 14.52 -4.35
CA ILE A 409 -7.32 15.99 -4.30
C ILE A 409 -8.39 16.37 -3.27
N GLU A 410 -9.53 15.68 -3.23
CA GLU A 410 -10.61 15.95 -2.26
C GLU A 410 -10.12 15.78 -0.82
N VAL A 411 -9.40 14.69 -0.52
CA VAL A 411 -8.86 14.44 0.81
C VAL A 411 -7.74 15.43 1.15
N LEU A 412 -6.76 15.60 0.25
CA LEU A 412 -5.58 16.43 0.50
C LEU A 412 -5.92 17.93 0.60
N SER A 413 -7.00 18.38 -0.02
CA SER A 413 -7.48 19.77 0.10
C SER A 413 -7.81 20.18 1.54
N LYS A 414 -8.08 19.21 2.43
CA LYS A 414 -8.37 19.42 3.86
C LYS A 414 -7.12 19.65 4.69
N TYR A 415 -5.94 19.42 4.13
CA TYR A 415 -4.66 19.51 4.81
C TYR A 415 -3.81 20.64 4.27
N ARG A 416 -2.92 21.16 5.11
CA ARG A 416 -1.83 22.05 4.74
C ARG A 416 -0.53 21.48 5.27
N PHE A 417 0.41 21.21 4.36
CA PHE A 417 1.71 20.66 4.68
C PHE A 417 2.74 21.78 4.83
N GLU A 418 3.54 21.73 5.91
CA GLU A 418 4.63 22.68 6.11
C GLU A 418 5.89 22.18 5.39
N ASP A 419 6.40 23.00 4.46
CA ASP A 419 7.74 22.84 3.88
C ASP A 419 8.72 23.75 4.65
N ARG A 420 9.70 23.19 5.35
CA ARG A 420 10.72 23.97 6.10
C ARG A 420 11.57 24.92 5.23
N ARG A 421 11.37 24.97 3.93
CA ARG A 421 12.10 25.89 3.03
C ARG A 421 11.68 27.34 3.17
N SER A 422 10.64 27.67 3.91
CA SER A 422 10.12 29.04 4.06
C SER A 422 10.59 29.78 5.30
N GLU A 423 11.49 29.25 6.12
CA GLU A 423 12.17 30.08 7.13
C GLU A 423 13.26 30.91 6.44
N PRO A 424 13.14 32.25 6.40
CA PRO A 424 14.23 33.09 5.95
C PRO A 424 15.39 32.86 6.94
N VAL A 425 16.56 32.53 6.40
CA VAL A 425 17.81 32.59 7.16
C VAL A 425 17.95 34.01 7.65
N ILE A 426 17.59 34.24 8.93
CA ILE A 426 17.90 35.48 9.61
C ILE A 426 19.43 35.49 9.72
N GLY A 427 20.05 36.20 8.77
CA GLY A 427 21.45 36.48 8.76
C GLY A 427 21.78 37.27 10.04
N THR A 428 22.44 36.61 10.98
CA THR A 428 23.18 37.34 12.04
C THR A 428 24.30 38.11 11.37
N THR A 429 24.00 39.34 11.00
CA THR A 429 25.02 40.38 10.76
C THR A 429 25.77 40.58 12.07
N ARG A 430 26.92 39.93 12.19
CA ARG A 430 27.95 40.39 13.12
C ARG A 430 28.41 41.76 12.65
N SER A 431 27.95 42.82 13.30
CA SER A 431 28.54 44.13 13.20
C SER A 431 29.96 44.05 13.79
N GLY A 432 30.93 44.09 12.95
CA GLY A 432 32.30 44.36 13.36
C GLY A 432 32.41 45.82 13.81
N ALA A 433 32.60 46.05 15.10
CA ALA A 433 33.13 47.30 15.63
C ALA A 433 34.66 47.18 15.58
N ALA A 434 35.25 47.95 14.69
CA ALA A 434 36.66 48.28 14.72
C ALA A 434 36.83 49.53 15.58
N GLU A 435 37.71 49.48 16.57
CA GLU A 435 38.43 50.54 17.19
C GLU A 435 39.79 49.93 17.56
N GLY A 436 40.93 50.33 17.07
CA GLY A 436 41.53 51.64 16.89
C GLY A 436 42.31 52.03 18.16
N ALA A 437 43.62 51.78 18.18
CA ALA A 437 44.64 52.57 18.93
C ALA A 437 45.98 51.84 18.74
N VAL A 438 46.91 52.31 17.95
CA VAL A 438 47.92 53.39 18.09
C VAL A 438 48.82 53.21 19.30
N SER A 439 50.11 53.02 18.98
CA SER A 439 51.31 53.72 19.52
C SER A 439 52.33 52.88 20.30
N GLN A 440 53.53 52.88 19.68
CA GLN A 440 54.87 53.11 20.24
C GLN A 440 55.40 52.14 21.34
N THR A 441 56.40 51.46 21.10
CA THR A 441 57.85 51.70 20.97
C THR A 441 58.53 50.42 20.46
#